data_b49b2ca7bd09272429b0a1311a1b3c8d
#
_entry.id   b49b2ca7bd09272429b0a1311a1b3c8d
#
_cell.length_a   1.000
_cell.length_b   1.000
_cell.length_c   1.000
_cell.angle_alpha   90.00
_cell.angle_beta   90.00
_cell.angle_gamma   90.00
#
_symmetry.space_group_name_H-M   'P 1'
#
loop_
_entity.id
_entity.type
_entity.pdbx_description
1 polymer ?
#
loop_
_entity_poly.entity_id
_entity_poly.type
_entity_poly.pdbx_seq_one_letter_code
_entity_poly.pdbx_strand_id
1 'polypeptide(L)'
;MKKILDVLSEEMGKAFEAAGYDSALGRVTLSNRPDLCEYQCNGAMAGAKKYHKAPIVIAGEVASHLADHPVFQEAVAVAPGFLNLKLRESCLLGILQEMASSAKYGLEMPEHPRKILIDYGGANVAKPLHVGHLRPAIIGESIKRICRYAGHEVIGDVHLGDWGTPIGMVITQLQERKPDLVYFDENYEGVYPEETPITEAEFAEIYPLASARSKEDPEFKARALEATRKFQQGVPGYRALWKHIVDVSKVDLKKNYDSLHVEFDLWKGESDVNDLIPEMV
;
A
#
# COMPACT_ATOMS: atom_id res chain seq x y z
N MET A 1 21.35 -9.75 4.81
CA MET A 1 21.46 -11.15 5.31
C MET A 1 20.75 -12.07 4.33
N LYS A 2 21.40 -13.15 3.89
CA LYS A 2 20.74 -14.15 3.04
C LYS A 2 19.56 -14.79 3.78
N LYS A 3 18.52 -15.16 3.04
CA LYS A 3 17.38 -15.88 3.64
C LYS A 3 17.84 -17.25 4.11
N ILE A 4 17.32 -17.73 5.23
CA ILE A 4 17.69 -19.03 5.79
C ILE A 4 17.55 -20.17 4.77
N LEU A 5 16.49 -20.19 3.97
CA LEU A 5 16.29 -21.22 2.94
C LEU A 5 17.36 -21.19 1.85
N ASP A 6 17.91 -20.03 1.51
CA ASP A 6 18.98 -19.89 0.52
C ASP A 6 20.29 -20.44 1.10
N VAL A 7 20.59 -20.10 2.38
CA VAL A 7 21.76 -20.65 3.09
C VAL A 7 21.67 -22.18 3.17
N LEU A 8 20.54 -22.71 3.57
CA LEU A 8 20.34 -24.16 3.67
C LEU A 8 20.41 -24.85 2.31
N SER A 9 19.92 -24.20 1.26
CA SER A 9 19.98 -24.73 -0.11
C SER A 9 21.41 -24.73 -0.65
N GLU A 10 22.22 -23.73 -0.33
CA GLU A 10 23.65 -23.72 -0.69
C GLU A 10 24.41 -24.85 -0.01
N GLU A 11 24.22 -25.05 1.30
CA GLU A 11 24.87 -26.14 2.03
C GLU A 11 24.41 -27.52 1.55
N MET A 12 23.13 -27.68 1.27
CA MET A 12 22.60 -28.91 0.68
C MET A 12 23.14 -29.12 -0.74
N GLY A 13 23.27 -28.06 -1.56
CA GLY A 13 23.87 -28.13 -2.89
C GLY A 13 25.30 -28.63 -2.85
N LYS A 14 26.12 -28.17 -1.90
CA LYS A 14 27.49 -28.69 -1.66
C LYS A 14 27.49 -30.17 -1.31
N ALA A 15 26.54 -30.65 -0.52
CA ALA A 15 26.41 -32.03 -0.18
C ALA A 15 26.04 -32.92 -1.39
N PHE A 16 25.13 -32.42 -2.26
CA PHE A 16 24.83 -33.07 -3.53
C PHE A 16 26.07 -33.17 -4.43
N GLU A 17 26.82 -32.09 -4.54
CA GLU A 17 28.06 -32.02 -5.34
C GLU A 17 29.11 -32.99 -4.79
N ALA A 18 29.30 -33.01 -3.48
CA ALA A 18 30.23 -33.97 -2.82
C ALA A 18 29.85 -35.44 -3.05
N ALA A 19 28.55 -35.71 -3.16
CA ALA A 19 28.02 -37.04 -3.51
C ALA A 19 28.08 -37.35 -5.04
N GLY A 20 28.59 -36.44 -5.86
CA GLY A 20 28.69 -36.57 -7.31
C GLY A 20 27.41 -36.24 -8.09
N TYR A 21 26.54 -35.45 -7.51
CA TYR A 21 25.30 -35.00 -8.09
C TYR A 21 25.30 -33.49 -8.39
N ASP A 22 24.31 -33.04 -9.15
CA ASP A 22 24.11 -31.63 -9.49
C ASP A 22 23.70 -30.82 -8.25
N SER A 23 24.47 -29.77 -7.94
CA SER A 23 24.19 -28.90 -6.78
C SER A 23 22.82 -28.21 -6.87
N ALA A 24 22.28 -28.02 -8.07
CA ALA A 24 20.93 -27.46 -8.26
C ALA A 24 19.81 -28.32 -7.64
N LEU A 25 20.08 -29.59 -7.37
CA LEU A 25 19.17 -30.50 -6.66
C LEU A 25 19.05 -30.16 -5.17
N GLY A 26 19.96 -29.37 -4.61
CA GLY A 26 20.02 -29.04 -3.18
C GLY A 26 18.95 -28.05 -2.69
N ARG A 27 17.90 -27.77 -3.45
CA ARG A 27 16.86 -26.84 -3.02
C ARG A 27 16.11 -27.32 -1.79
N VAL A 28 16.18 -26.53 -0.71
CA VAL A 28 15.52 -26.76 0.57
C VAL A 28 14.22 -25.95 0.65
N THR A 29 13.20 -26.55 1.24
CA THR A 29 11.90 -25.93 1.52
C THR A 29 11.48 -26.18 2.97
N LEU A 30 10.52 -25.41 3.46
CA LEU A 30 9.86 -25.73 4.72
C LEU A 30 9.16 -27.09 4.60
N SER A 31 9.21 -27.87 5.65
CA SER A 31 8.50 -29.14 5.71
C SER A 31 6.99 -28.92 5.84
N ASN A 32 6.21 -29.72 5.11
CA ASN A 32 4.76 -29.78 5.33
C ASN A 32 4.37 -30.65 6.55
N ARG A 33 5.36 -31.31 7.18
CA ARG A 33 5.22 -32.16 8.37
C ARG A 33 6.20 -31.68 9.45
N PRO A 34 5.89 -30.55 10.12
CA PRO A 34 6.76 -29.95 11.14
C PRO A 34 6.95 -30.87 12.37
N ASP A 35 6.07 -31.84 12.55
CA ASP A 35 6.17 -32.89 13.53
C ASP A 35 7.34 -33.90 13.25
N LEU A 36 7.77 -34.00 12.00
CA LEU A 36 8.86 -34.91 11.58
C LEU A 36 10.18 -34.20 11.35
N CYS A 37 10.13 -33.03 10.72
CA CYS A 37 11.31 -32.22 10.42
C CYS A 37 10.94 -30.76 10.16
N GLU A 38 11.90 -29.86 10.34
CA GLU A 38 11.71 -28.42 10.11
C GLU A 38 11.79 -28.07 8.63
N TYR A 39 12.75 -28.68 7.94
CA TYR A 39 13.03 -28.42 6.52
C TYR A 39 13.14 -29.74 5.75
N GLN A 40 12.97 -29.65 4.43
CA GLN A 40 13.00 -30.82 3.56
C GLN A 40 13.65 -30.49 2.21
N CYS A 41 14.45 -31.43 1.69
CA CYS A 41 14.94 -31.37 0.33
C CYS A 41 14.43 -32.58 -0.47
N ASN A 42 13.87 -32.30 -1.66
CA ASN A 42 13.25 -33.27 -2.54
C ASN A 42 14.12 -33.58 -3.79
N GLY A 43 15.35 -33.07 -3.83
CA GLY A 43 16.23 -33.12 -4.99
C GLY A 43 16.60 -34.54 -5.40
N ALA A 44 16.68 -35.47 -4.46
CA ALA A 44 16.98 -36.88 -4.79
C ALA A 44 15.90 -37.51 -5.70
N MET A 45 14.62 -37.16 -5.49
CA MET A 45 13.52 -37.63 -6.36
C MET A 45 13.64 -37.03 -7.77
N ALA A 46 13.99 -35.72 -7.86
CA ALA A 46 14.19 -35.04 -9.14
C ALA A 46 15.41 -35.59 -9.91
N GLY A 47 16.48 -35.97 -9.18
CA GLY A 47 17.70 -36.54 -9.76
C GLY A 47 17.61 -38.00 -10.20
N ALA A 48 16.65 -38.76 -9.66
CA ALA A 48 16.59 -40.23 -9.84
C ALA A 48 16.65 -40.67 -11.31
N LYS A 49 15.88 -40.03 -12.18
CA LYS A 49 15.85 -40.31 -13.62
C LYS A 49 17.18 -39.95 -14.30
N LYS A 50 17.79 -38.83 -13.94
CA LYS A 50 19.05 -38.34 -14.53
C LYS A 50 20.22 -39.26 -14.19
N TYR A 51 20.26 -39.80 -12.99
CA TYR A 51 21.37 -40.60 -12.48
C TYR A 51 21.08 -42.11 -12.49
N HIS A 52 19.91 -42.53 -12.97
CA HIS A 52 19.51 -43.95 -13.03
C HIS A 52 19.64 -44.69 -11.68
N LYS A 53 19.37 -43.99 -10.58
CA LYS A 53 19.43 -44.52 -9.20
C LYS A 53 18.08 -44.33 -8.49
N ALA A 54 17.79 -45.22 -7.56
CA ALA A 54 16.62 -45.05 -6.71
C ALA A 54 16.74 -43.78 -5.86
N PRO A 55 15.67 -42.98 -5.72
CA PRO A 55 15.75 -41.70 -4.98
C PRO A 55 16.26 -41.86 -3.55
N ILE A 56 15.86 -42.92 -2.85
CA ILE A 56 16.32 -43.18 -1.48
C ILE A 56 17.81 -43.45 -1.40
N VAL A 57 18.41 -44.06 -2.43
CA VAL A 57 19.88 -44.30 -2.50
C VAL A 57 20.60 -42.96 -2.65
N ILE A 58 20.15 -42.07 -3.57
CA ILE A 58 20.70 -40.73 -3.74
C ILE A 58 20.58 -39.96 -2.42
N ALA A 59 19.40 -39.97 -1.79
CA ALA A 59 19.20 -39.28 -0.51
C ALA A 59 20.12 -39.82 0.59
N GLY A 60 20.35 -41.11 0.66
CA GLY A 60 21.28 -41.73 1.61
C GLY A 60 22.74 -41.34 1.38
N GLU A 61 23.18 -41.35 0.11
CA GLU A 61 24.53 -40.90 -0.26
C GLU A 61 24.75 -39.45 0.11
N VAL A 62 23.80 -38.56 -0.20
CA VAL A 62 23.86 -37.12 0.17
C VAL A 62 23.85 -36.93 1.69
N ALA A 63 22.97 -37.63 2.40
CA ALA A 63 22.89 -37.55 3.86
C ALA A 63 24.21 -37.91 4.54
N SER A 64 25.00 -38.87 3.98
CA SER A 64 26.29 -39.25 4.52
C SER A 64 27.32 -38.11 4.52
N HIS A 65 27.22 -37.15 3.57
CA HIS A 65 28.06 -35.95 3.51
C HIS A 65 27.63 -34.85 4.46
N LEU A 66 26.48 -35.03 5.14
CA LEU A 66 25.94 -34.06 6.12
C LEU A 66 26.14 -34.56 7.57
N ALA A 67 26.82 -35.67 7.78
CA ALA A 67 27.21 -36.14 9.10
C ALA A 67 28.11 -35.06 9.76
N ASP A 68 27.80 -34.71 11.01
CA ASP A 68 28.50 -33.69 11.79
C ASP A 68 28.56 -32.27 11.15
N HIS A 69 27.61 -31.98 10.23
CA HIS A 69 27.56 -30.72 9.56
C HIS A 69 27.28 -29.55 10.54
N PRO A 70 27.95 -28.38 10.42
CA PRO A 70 27.80 -27.27 11.37
C PRO A 70 26.39 -26.64 11.36
N VAL A 71 25.65 -26.77 10.27
CA VAL A 71 24.30 -26.20 10.10
C VAL A 71 23.22 -27.20 10.49
N PHE A 72 23.37 -28.48 10.11
CA PHE A 72 22.36 -29.51 10.31
C PHE A 72 22.66 -30.35 11.54
N GLN A 73 21.69 -30.45 12.44
CA GLN A 73 21.72 -31.41 13.56
C GLN A 73 21.36 -32.81 13.07
N GLU A 74 20.35 -32.90 12.19
CA GLU A 74 19.91 -34.13 11.58
C GLU A 74 19.68 -33.91 10.08
N ALA A 75 20.15 -34.85 9.28
CA ALA A 75 19.84 -34.97 7.85
C ALA A 75 19.55 -36.44 7.55
N VAL A 76 18.27 -36.80 7.47
CA VAL A 76 17.82 -38.19 7.38
C VAL A 76 17.15 -38.44 6.05
N ALA A 77 17.63 -39.50 5.34
CA ALA A 77 17.00 -39.98 4.13
C ALA A 77 15.74 -40.76 4.48
N VAL A 78 14.60 -40.40 3.94
CA VAL A 78 13.29 -41.00 4.18
C VAL A 78 12.65 -41.40 2.85
N ALA A 79 12.09 -42.63 2.80
CA ALA A 79 11.39 -43.09 1.60
C ALA A 79 10.26 -42.14 1.17
N PRO A 80 10.06 -41.92 -0.16
CA PRO A 80 10.75 -42.55 -1.28
C PRO A 80 12.09 -41.90 -1.68
N GLY A 81 12.52 -40.78 -1.06
CA GLY A 81 13.75 -40.06 -1.38
C GLY A 81 13.75 -38.64 -0.84
N PHE A 82 13.07 -38.39 0.27
CA PHE A 82 13.13 -37.18 1.01
C PHE A 82 14.40 -37.06 1.85
N LEU A 83 14.97 -35.87 1.95
CA LEU A 83 15.95 -35.52 2.97
C LEU A 83 15.26 -34.65 4.00
N ASN A 84 14.98 -35.19 5.16
CA ASN A 84 14.42 -34.47 6.30
C ASN A 84 15.55 -33.85 7.11
N LEU A 85 15.41 -32.55 7.43
CA LEU A 85 16.47 -31.73 8.01
C LEU A 85 16.00 -31.09 9.29
N LYS A 86 16.87 -31.08 10.32
CA LYS A 86 16.76 -30.25 11.52
C LYS A 86 18.01 -29.43 11.67
N LEU A 87 17.85 -28.19 12.11
CA LEU A 87 18.96 -27.27 12.29
C LEU A 87 19.61 -27.44 13.67
N ARG A 88 20.91 -27.12 13.75
CA ARG A 88 21.58 -26.95 15.05
C ARG A 88 21.11 -25.68 15.72
N GLU A 89 20.90 -25.74 17.03
CA GLU A 89 20.56 -24.53 17.83
C GLU A 89 21.62 -23.43 17.68
N SER A 90 22.89 -23.79 17.59
CA SER A 90 23.98 -22.82 17.35
C SER A 90 23.83 -22.06 16.05
N CYS A 91 23.36 -22.72 14.99
CA CYS A 91 23.08 -22.07 13.70
C CYS A 91 21.90 -21.09 13.84
N LEU A 92 20.82 -21.47 14.49
CA LEU A 92 19.67 -20.61 14.76
C LEU A 92 20.05 -19.40 15.61
N LEU A 93 20.83 -19.61 16.68
CA LEU A 93 21.32 -18.52 17.54
C LEU A 93 22.20 -17.55 16.76
N GLY A 94 23.08 -18.02 15.88
CA GLY A 94 23.90 -17.17 15.02
C GLY A 94 23.04 -16.30 14.10
N ILE A 95 22.02 -16.87 13.46
CA ILE A 95 21.07 -16.13 12.62
C ILE A 95 20.31 -15.08 13.42
N LEU A 96 19.79 -15.44 14.61
CA LEU A 96 19.07 -14.51 15.48
C LEU A 96 19.96 -13.36 15.97
N GLN A 97 21.23 -13.64 16.30
CA GLN A 97 22.19 -12.61 16.68
C GLN A 97 22.50 -11.64 15.54
N GLU A 98 22.67 -12.16 14.31
CA GLU A 98 22.87 -11.34 13.12
C GLU A 98 21.63 -10.46 12.86
N MET A 99 20.42 -11.03 12.95
CA MET A 99 19.17 -10.27 12.84
C MET A 99 19.09 -9.17 13.90
N ALA A 100 19.35 -9.50 15.16
CA ALA A 100 19.28 -8.55 16.27
C ALA A 100 20.30 -7.41 16.18
N SER A 101 21.47 -7.67 15.61
CA SER A 101 22.52 -6.66 15.39
C SER A 101 22.28 -5.77 14.16
N SER A 102 21.35 -6.15 13.29
CA SER A 102 21.00 -5.44 12.06
C SER A 102 19.94 -4.36 12.33
N ALA A 103 20.11 -3.15 11.79
CA ALA A 103 19.13 -2.05 11.91
C ALA A 103 17.74 -2.39 11.36
N LYS A 104 17.65 -3.37 10.47
CA LYS A 104 16.39 -3.82 9.83
C LYS A 104 16.16 -5.32 9.98
N TYR A 105 16.63 -5.89 11.07
CA TYR A 105 16.44 -7.32 11.41
C TYR A 105 16.81 -8.28 10.26
N GLY A 106 17.90 -7.98 9.57
CA GLY A 106 18.42 -8.81 8.48
C GLY A 106 17.72 -8.62 7.13
N LEU A 107 16.80 -7.64 7.01
CA LEU A 107 16.23 -7.33 5.71
C LEU A 107 17.33 -6.81 4.77
N GLU A 108 17.46 -7.47 3.63
CA GLU A 108 18.40 -7.11 2.58
C GLU A 108 17.85 -5.92 1.78
N MET A 109 18.66 -4.88 1.65
CA MET A 109 18.27 -3.70 0.88
C MET A 109 18.40 -3.99 -0.61
N PRO A 110 17.46 -3.49 -1.45
CA PRO A 110 17.57 -3.67 -2.89
C PRO A 110 18.79 -2.92 -3.45
N GLU A 111 19.54 -3.56 -4.34
CA GLU A 111 20.65 -2.92 -5.06
C GLU A 111 20.17 -1.73 -5.92
N HIS A 112 18.96 -1.86 -6.45
CA HIS A 112 18.29 -0.83 -7.28
C HIS A 112 16.95 -0.44 -6.65
N PRO A 113 16.93 0.56 -5.74
CA PRO A 113 15.69 1.09 -5.18
C PRO A 113 14.75 1.56 -6.28
N ARG A 114 13.47 1.19 -6.16
CA ARG A 114 12.43 1.67 -7.07
C ARG A 114 11.81 2.95 -6.54
N LYS A 115 11.38 3.83 -7.45
CA LYS A 115 10.47 4.93 -7.15
C LYS A 115 9.04 4.41 -7.31
N ILE A 116 8.26 4.49 -6.24
CA ILE A 116 6.90 3.93 -6.16
C ILE A 116 5.96 5.07 -5.79
N LEU A 117 4.94 5.31 -6.61
CA LEU A 117 3.82 6.18 -6.27
C LEU A 117 2.66 5.30 -5.83
N ILE A 118 2.06 5.63 -4.69
CA ILE A 118 0.87 4.95 -4.16
C ILE A 118 -0.21 5.99 -3.97
N ASP A 119 -1.28 5.88 -4.74
CA ASP A 119 -2.51 6.65 -4.57
C ASP A 119 -3.46 5.87 -3.64
N TYR A 120 -3.88 6.51 -2.54
CA TYR A 120 -4.77 5.89 -1.55
C TYR A 120 -5.52 6.95 -0.72
N GLY A 121 -6.57 6.51 -0.03
CA GLY A 121 -7.42 7.39 0.76
C GLY A 121 -8.63 7.90 -0.02
N GLY A 122 -8.44 8.60 -1.12
CA GLY A 122 -9.46 8.92 -2.13
C GLY A 122 -10.74 9.61 -1.61
N ALA A 123 -10.61 10.56 -0.68
CA ALA A 123 -11.75 11.26 -0.11
C ALA A 123 -12.34 12.29 -1.09
N ASN A 124 -13.67 12.45 -1.05
CA ASN A 124 -14.30 13.54 -1.74
C ASN A 124 -14.33 14.79 -0.84
N VAL A 125 -13.97 15.93 -1.41
CA VAL A 125 -14.16 17.22 -0.80
C VAL A 125 -15.65 17.45 -0.53
N ALA A 126 -15.97 18.22 0.49
CA ALA A 126 -17.33 18.50 0.94
C ALA A 126 -18.09 17.31 1.54
N LYS A 127 -17.45 16.14 1.71
CA LYS A 127 -18.08 14.99 2.37
C LYS A 127 -17.33 14.61 3.64
N PRO A 128 -18.02 14.33 4.73
CA PRO A 128 -17.37 13.77 5.92
C PRO A 128 -16.79 12.40 5.60
N LEU A 129 -15.64 12.08 6.20
CA LEU A 129 -15.09 10.75 6.14
C LEU A 129 -16.02 9.75 6.86
N HIS A 130 -16.08 8.56 6.33
CA HIS A 130 -16.80 7.44 6.94
C HIS A 130 -15.94 6.16 6.92
N VAL A 131 -16.39 5.11 7.59
CA VAL A 131 -15.66 3.84 7.73
C VAL A 131 -15.17 3.24 6.40
N GLY A 132 -15.87 3.51 5.28
CA GLY A 132 -15.44 3.08 3.95
C GLY A 132 -14.14 3.71 3.46
N HIS A 133 -13.81 4.92 3.92
CA HIS A 133 -12.55 5.59 3.59
C HIS A 133 -11.38 5.11 4.46
N LEU A 134 -11.66 4.53 5.63
CA LEU A 134 -10.68 4.05 6.58
C LEU A 134 -9.84 2.90 6.01
N ARG A 135 -10.51 1.94 5.37
CA ARG A 135 -9.86 0.77 4.78
C ARG A 135 -8.77 1.12 3.76
N PRO A 136 -9.06 1.87 2.66
CA PRO A 136 -8.04 2.22 1.68
C PRO A 136 -6.92 3.06 2.30
N ALA A 137 -7.23 3.98 3.23
CA ALA A 137 -6.23 4.79 3.90
C ALA A 137 -5.23 3.94 4.70
N ILE A 138 -5.71 3.02 5.55
CA ILE A 138 -4.85 2.16 6.37
C ILE A 138 -4.06 1.17 5.52
N ILE A 139 -4.67 0.58 4.49
CA ILE A 139 -3.98 -0.36 3.59
C ILE A 139 -2.86 0.37 2.82
N GLY A 140 -3.17 1.52 2.21
CA GLY A 140 -2.21 2.29 1.44
C GLY A 140 -1.04 2.77 2.29
N GLU A 141 -1.32 3.32 3.47
CA GLU A 141 -0.30 3.73 4.44
C GLU A 141 0.59 2.56 4.86
N SER A 142 0.00 1.38 5.13
CA SER A 142 0.75 0.18 5.49
C SER A 142 1.69 -0.26 4.37
N ILE A 143 1.21 -0.27 3.12
CA ILE A 143 2.02 -0.61 1.94
C ILE A 143 3.15 0.40 1.75
N LYS A 144 2.85 1.72 1.88
CA LYS A 144 3.86 2.78 1.82
C LYS A 144 4.97 2.54 2.84
N ARG A 145 4.63 2.29 4.10
CA ARG A 145 5.60 2.03 5.17
C ARG A 145 6.42 0.78 4.93
N ILE A 146 5.79 -0.31 4.48
CA ILE A 146 6.48 -1.56 4.13
C ILE A 146 7.49 -1.32 3.00
N CYS A 147 7.09 -0.65 1.93
CA CYS A 147 7.96 -0.37 0.80
C CYS A 147 9.13 0.57 1.19
N ARG A 148 8.87 1.59 2.02
CA ARG A 148 9.92 2.47 2.57
C ARG A 148 10.88 1.70 3.47
N TYR A 149 10.36 0.85 4.34
CA TYR A 149 11.17 -0.01 5.19
C TYR A 149 12.04 -0.96 4.36
N ALA A 150 11.49 -1.48 3.27
CA ALA A 150 12.22 -2.33 2.32
C ALA A 150 13.26 -1.58 1.47
N GLY A 151 13.38 -0.26 1.62
CA GLY A 151 14.44 0.54 0.98
C GLY A 151 14.09 1.14 -0.36
N HIS A 152 12.79 1.22 -0.68
CA HIS A 152 12.32 1.93 -1.87
C HIS A 152 12.04 3.41 -1.58
N GLU A 153 12.13 4.26 -2.61
CA GLU A 153 11.63 5.63 -2.59
C GLU A 153 10.12 5.58 -2.82
N VAL A 154 9.32 6.01 -1.82
CA VAL A 154 7.85 5.91 -1.93
C VAL A 154 7.21 7.25 -1.69
N ILE A 155 6.34 7.64 -2.62
CA ILE A 155 5.50 8.83 -2.57
C ILE A 155 4.07 8.37 -2.34
N GLY A 156 3.45 8.82 -1.26
CA GLY A 156 2.03 8.62 -0.98
C GLY A 156 1.23 9.82 -1.47
N ASP A 157 0.28 9.59 -2.36
CA ASP A 157 -0.64 10.60 -2.86
C ASP A 157 -2.04 10.35 -2.32
N VAL A 158 -2.77 11.43 -2.01
CA VAL A 158 -4.22 11.41 -1.86
C VAL A 158 -4.83 12.19 -3.00
N HIS A 159 -5.60 11.51 -3.83
CA HIS A 159 -6.30 12.12 -4.95
C HIS A 159 -7.74 12.43 -4.55
N LEU A 160 -8.02 13.73 -4.35
CA LEU A 160 -9.30 14.21 -3.83
C LEU A 160 -10.32 14.40 -4.95
N GLY A 161 -11.56 13.98 -4.70
CA GLY A 161 -12.69 14.34 -5.53
C GLY A 161 -13.11 15.78 -5.24
N ASP A 162 -12.50 16.76 -5.89
CA ASP A 162 -12.68 18.20 -5.63
C ASP A 162 -13.25 18.98 -6.81
N TRP A 163 -13.78 18.30 -7.84
CA TRP A 163 -14.22 18.93 -9.09
C TRP A 163 -15.68 18.64 -9.45
N GLY A 164 -16.41 17.96 -8.59
CA GLY A 164 -17.73 17.43 -8.90
C GLY A 164 -18.92 18.16 -8.25
N THR A 165 -20.11 17.66 -8.54
CA THR A 165 -21.41 18.16 -8.06
C THR A 165 -21.55 18.35 -6.54
N PRO A 166 -20.87 17.56 -5.68
CA PRO A 166 -20.91 17.79 -4.23
C PRO A 166 -20.61 19.23 -3.82
N ILE A 167 -19.63 19.85 -4.49
CA ILE A 167 -19.27 21.25 -4.23
C ILE A 167 -20.37 22.19 -4.71
N GLY A 168 -20.91 21.96 -5.90
CA GLY A 168 -22.05 22.74 -6.41
C GLY A 168 -23.25 22.71 -5.49
N MET A 169 -23.54 21.56 -4.85
CA MET A 169 -24.61 21.45 -3.85
C MET A 169 -24.34 22.32 -2.61
N VAL A 170 -23.09 22.34 -2.11
CA VAL A 170 -22.69 23.19 -0.99
C VAL A 170 -22.81 24.68 -1.36
N ILE A 171 -22.32 25.08 -2.54
CA ILE A 171 -22.42 26.46 -3.02
C ILE A 171 -23.87 26.90 -3.14
N THR A 172 -24.75 26.04 -3.70
CA THR A 172 -26.18 26.35 -3.85
C THR A 172 -26.87 26.50 -2.50
N GLN A 173 -26.58 25.62 -1.55
CA GLN A 173 -27.14 25.72 -0.21
C GLN A 173 -26.62 26.94 0.54
N LEU A 174 -25.34 27.31 0.34
CA LEU A 174 -24.77 28.52 0.89
C LEU A 174 -25.40 29.78 0.31
N GLN A 175 -25.67 29.83 -1.00
CA GLN A 175 -26.34 30.95 -1.66
C GLN A 175 -27.75 31.20 -1.08
N GLU A 176 -28.48 30.12 -0.75
CA GLU A 176 -29.79 30.30 -0.11
C GLU A 176 -29.72 30.78 1.34
N ARG A 177 -28.68 30.38 2.09
CA ARG A 177 -28.49 30.79 3.49
C ARG A 177 -27.89 32.21 3.62
N LYS A 178 -26.99 32.55 2.69
CA LYS A 178 -26.21 33.81 2.73
C LYS A 178 -26.18 34.45 1.33
N PRO A 179 -27.35 34.92 0.80
CA PRO A 179 -27.44 35.44 -0.57
C PRO A 179 -26.63 36.69 -0.81
N ASP A 180 -26.36 37.45 0.25
CA ASP A 180 -25.67 38.76 0.17
C ASP A 180 -24.12 38.62 0.13
N LEU A 181 -23.60 37.41 0.08
CA LEU A 181 -22.14 37.23 -0.04
C LEU A 181 -21.64 37.74 -1.38
N VAL A 182 -20.53 38.45 -1.37
CA VAL A 182 -19.87 39.02 -2.55
C VAL A 182 -19.55 38.02 -3.65
N TYR A 183 -19.46 36.74 -3.32
CA TYR A 183 -19.22 35.67 -4.26
C TYR A 183 -20.37 35.41 -5.24
N PHE A 184 -21.58 35.90 -4.92
CA PHE A 184 -22.79 35.74 -5.75
C PHE A 184 -23.15 37.01 -6.52
N ASP A 185 -22.41 38.11 -6.30
CA ASP A 185 -22.54 39.32 -7.09
C ASP A 185 -21.76 39.21 -8.39
N GLU A 186 -22.48 39.09 -9.51
CA GLU A 186 -21.89 38.99 -10.86
C GLU A 186 -21.15 40.24 -11.31
N ASN A 187 -21.36 41.38 -10.64
CA ASN A 187 -20.71 42.67 -10.94
C ASN A 187 -19.54 42.98 -9.99
N TYR A 188 -19.18 42.04 -9.10
CA TYR A 188 -18.10 42.28 -8.17
C TYR A 188 -16.73 42.14 -8.86
N GLU A 189 -16.00 43.26 -8.91
CA GLU A 189 -14.65 43.36 -9.50
C GLU A 189 -13.53 43.42 -8.44
N GLY A 190 -13.87 43.31 -7.16
CA GLY A 190 -12.91 43.38 -6.07
C GLY A 190 -12.15 42.07 -5.82
N VAL A 191 -11.23 42.16 -4.86
CA VAL A 191 -10.53 40.94 -4.37
C VAL A 191 -11.45 40.21 -3.40
N TYR A 192 -11.68 38.92 -3.64
CA TYR A 192 -12.49 38.11 -2.73
C TYR A 192 -11.80 37.95 -1.37
N PRO A 193 -12.57 37.95 -0.25
CA PRO A 193 -12.01 37.79 1.08
C PRO A 193 -11.18 36.52 1.21
N GLU A 194 -10.06 36.60 1.91
CA GLU A 194 -9.22 35.43 2.24
C GLU A 194 -9.87 34.56 3.34
N GLU A 195 -10.66 35.22 4.21
CA GLU A 195 -11.40 34.53 5.28
C GLU A 195 -12.55 33.73 4.69
N THR A 196 -12.63 32.46 5.10
CA THR A 196 -13.68 31.54 4.60
C THR A 196 -15.08 32.04 5.04
N PRO A 197 -16.07 32.10 4.13
CA PRO A 197 -17.43 32.47 4.48
C PRO A 197 -18.20 31.31 5.19
N ILE A 198 -17.57 30.13 5.37
CA ILE A 198 -18.16 28.94 5.93
C ILE A 198 -17.28 28.43 7.07
N THR A 199 -17.85 28.22 8.26
CA THR A 199 -17.18 27.55 9.37
C THR A 199 -17.21 26.04 9.21
N GLU A 200 -16.30 25.31 9.90
CA GLU A 200 -16.31 23.83 9.90
C GLU A 200 -17.68 23.26 10.36
N ALA A 201 -18.29 23.88 11.38
CA ALA A 201 -19.60 23.47 11.88
C ALA A 201 -20.72 23.65 10.86
N GLU A 202 -20.76 24.82 10.18
CA GLU A 202 -21.72 25.07 9.09
C GLU A 202 -21.50 24.10 7.92
N PHE A 203 -20.23 23.81 7.62
CA PHE A 203 -19.88 22.91 6.53
C PHE A 203 -20.37 21.48 6.78
N ALA A 204 -20.16 20.98 8.00
CA ALA A 204 -20.63 19.67 8.43
C ALA A 204 -22.17 19.52 8.36
N GLU A 205 -22.90 20.62 8.52
CA GLU A 205 -24.37 20.66 8.41
C GLU A 205 -24.87 20.83 6.97
N ILE A 206 -24.22 21.72 6.20
CA ILE A 206 -24.66 22.11 4.85
C ILE A 206 -24.65 20.92 3.89
N TYR A 207 -23.59 20.12 3.87
CA TYR A 207 -23.46 19.05 2.89
C TYR A 207 -24.52 17.95 3.03
N PRO A 208 -24.79 17.36 4.20
CA PRO A 208 -25.84 16.36 4.35
C PRO A 208 -27.22 16.88 3.93
N LEU A 209 -27.56 18.11 4.31
CA LEU A 209 -28.82 18.76 3.92
C LEU A 209 -28.92 18.94 2.42
N ALA A 210 -27.91 19.51 1.78
CA ALA A 210 -27.86 19.71 0.33
C ALA A 210 -27.92 18.39 -0.44
N SER A 211 -27.24 17.35 0.06
CA SER A 211 -27.24 16.02 -0.53
C SER A 211 -28.61 15.34 -0.43
N ALA A 212 -29.29 15.45 0.70
CA ALA A 212 -30.64 14.93 0.87
C ALA A 212 -31.62 15.65 -0.07
N ARG A 213 -31.59 16.98 -0.05
CA ARG A 213 -32.43 17.81 -0.86
C ARG A 213 -32.26 17.60 -2.37
N SER A 214 -31.04 17.40 -2.84
CA SER A 214 -30.77 17.14 -4.27
C SER A 214 -31.43 15.87 -4.81
N LYS A 215 -31.86 14.95 -3.94
CA LYS A 215 -32.57 13.73 -4.32
C LYS A 215 -34.08 13.94 -4.47
N GLU A 216 -34.62 14.91 -3.74
CA GLU A 216 -36.05 15.15 -3.62
C GLU A 216 -36.53 16.39 -4.40
N ASP A 217 -35.62 17.37 -4.62
CA ASP A 217 -35.88 18.65 -5.26
C ASP A 217 -35.12 18.76 -6.59
N PRO A 218 -35.77 18.52 -7.75
CA PRO A 218 -35.14 18.63 -9.06
C PRO A 218 -34.65 20.04 -9.40
N GLU A 219 -35.29 21.11 -8.87
CA GLU A 219 -34.87 22.50 -9.10
C GLU A 219 -33.59 22.80 -8.33
N PHE A 220 -33.50 22.36 -7.08
CA PHE A 220 -32.25 22.46 -6.32
C PHE A 220 -31.11 21.71 -7.02
N LYS A 221 -31.37 20.50 -7.50
CA LYS A 221 -30.39 19.71 -8.25
C LYS A 221 -29.91 20.42 -9.51
N ALA A 222 -30.81 21.04 -10.26
CA ALA A 222 -30.47 21.79 -11.47
C ALA A 222 -29.59 23.00 -11.14
N ARG A 223 -29.89 23.74 -10.07
CA ARG A 223 -29.05 24.85 -9.60
C ARG A 223 -27.68 24.39 -9.10
N ALA A 224 -27.59 23.24 -8.44
CA ALA A 224 -26.34 22.67 -8.00
C ALA A 224 -25.43 22.25 -9.18
N LEU A 225 -26.02 21.70 -10.24
CA LEU A 225 -25.30 21.41 -11.48
C LEU A 225 -24.82 22.70 -12.16
N GLU A 226 -25.65 23.75 -12.18
CA GLU A 226 -25.25 25.04 -12.72
C GLU A 226 -24.13 25.72 -11.89
N ALA A 227 -24.20 25.65 -10.57
CA ALA A 227 -23.13 26.10 -9.70
C ALA A 227 -21.80 25.34 -9.94
N THR A 228 -21.92 24.01 -10.16
CA THR A 228 -20.78 23.18 -10.56
C THR A 228 -20.17 23.68 -11.87
N ARG A 229 -20.98 23.86 -12.88
CA ARG A 229 -20.54 24.38 -14.18
C ARG A 229 -19.87 25.74 -14.06
N LYS A 230 -20.43 26.66 -13.25
CA LYS A 230 -19.89 28.03 -13.05
C LYS A 230 -18.48 27.99 -12.46
N PHE A 231 -18.22 27.23 -11.38
CA PHE A 231 -16.86 27.19 -10.84
C PHE A 231 -15.87 26.45 -11.76
N GLN A 232 -16.31 25.40 -12.47
CA GLN A 232 -15.47 24.70 -13.45
C GLN A 232 -15.10 25.61 -14.63
N GLN A 233 -16.01 26.47 -15.07
CA GLN A 233 -15.76 27.47 -16.13
C GLN A 233 -14.96 28.68 -15.65
N GLY A 234 -14.63 28.74 -14.36
CA GLY A 234 -13.81 29.84 -13.82
C GLY A 234 -14.57 31.11 -13.49
N VAL A 235 -15.92 31.06 -13.33
CA VAL A 235 -16.67 32.22 -12.84
C VAL A 235 -16.08 32.70 -11.49
N PRO A 236 -15.59 33.95 -11.38
CA PRO A 236 -14.67 34.32 -10.29
C PRO A 236 -15.21 34.06 -8.88
N GLY A 237 -16.45 34.46 -8.56
CA GLY A 237 -17.03 34.21 -7.24
C GLY A 237 -17.22 32.73 -6.91
N TYR A 238 -17.71 31.97 -7.86
CA TYR A 238 -17.89 30.51 -7.70
C TYR A 238 -16.53 29.77 -7.58
N ARG A 239 -15.51 30.24 -8.30
CA ARG A 239 -14.16 29.70 -8.21
C ARG A 239 -13.50 30.01 -6.86
N ALA A 240 -13.71 31.21 -6.34
CA ALA A 240 -13.24 31.61 -5.01
C ALA A 240 -13.92 30.77 -3.91
N LEU A 241 -15.23 30.56 -3.99
CA LEU A 241 -15.96 29.67 -3.06
C LEU A 241 -15.48 28.23 -3.14
N TRP A 242 -15.27 27.71 -4.37
CA TRP A 242 -14.69 26.39 -4.56
C TRP A 242 -13.37 26.23 -3.80
N LYS A 243 -12.48 27.22 -3.91
CA LYS A 243 -11.20 27.21 -3.21
C LYS A 243 -11.39 27.15 -1.69
N HIS A 244 -12.25 27.99 -1.13
CA HIS A 244 -12.55 27.94 0.32
C HIS A 244 -13.09 26.58 0.77
N ILE A 245 -14.01 25.98 0.01
CA ILE A 245 -14.57 24.66 0.33
C ILE A 245 -13.49 23.59 0.31
N VAL A 246 -12.59 23.64 -0.68
CA VAL A 246 -11.46 22.71 -0.77
C VAL A 246 -10.52 22.89 0.42
N ASP A 247 -10.16 24.11 0.77
CA ASP A 247 -9.23 24.43 1.84
C ASP A 247 -9.79 23.97 3.22
N VAL A 248 -11.04 24.29 3.52
CA VAL A 248 -11.72 23.83 4.77
C VAL A 248 -11.78 22.31 4.82
N SER A 249 -12.12 21.67 3.71
CA SER A 249 -12.18 20.19 3.65
C SER A 249 -10.83 19.54 3.84
N LYS A 250 -9.76 20.11 3.27
CA LYS A 250 -8.39 19.60 3.46
C LYS A 250 -7.96 19.65 4.92
N VAL A 251 -8.34 20.69 5.65
CA VAL A 251 -8.04 20.81 7.09
C VAL A 251 -8.72 19.68 7.89
N ASP A 252 -10.02 19.47 7.66
CA ASP A 252 -10.76 18.39 8.35
C ASP A 252 -10.25 17.00 7.97
N LEU A 253 -10.04 16.75 6.67
CA LEU A 253 -9.48 15.48 6.18
C LEU A 253 -8.11 15.20 6.80
N LYS A 254 -7.24 16.22 6.83
CA LYS A 254 -5.91 16.07 7.41
C LYS A 254 -5.99 15.70 8.89
N LYS A 255 -6.83 16.37 9.67
CA LYS A 255 -7.04 16.06 11.09
C LYS A 255 -7.48 14.61 11.31
N ASN A 256 -8.38 14.11 10.47
CA ASN A 256 -8.86 12.73 10.53
C ASN A 256 -7.76 11.73 10.15
N TYR A 257 -7.00 11.97 9.08
CA TYR A 257 -5.88 11.11 8.67
C TYR A 257 -4.74 11.11 9.71
N ASP A 258 -4.42 12.27 10.28
CA ASP A 258 -3.41 12.39 11.33
C ASP A 258 -3.78 11.53 12.56
N SER A 259 -5.08 11.49 12.93
CA SER A 259 -5.57 10.64 14.03
C SER A 259 -5.40 9.15 13.78
N LEU A 260 -5.32 8.74 12.53
CA LEU A 260 -5.08 7.38 12.08
C LEU A 260 -3.59 7.09 11.79
N HIS A 261 -2.72 8.08 12.01
CA HIS A 261 -1.32 8.03 11.62
C HIS A 261 -1.12 7.73 10.11
N VAL A 262 -2.02 8.27 9.28
CA VAL A 262 -1.94 8.22 7.82
C VAL A 262 -1.40 9.55 7.32
N GLU A 263 -0.31 9.51 6.55
CA GLU A 263 0.37 10.69 6.04
C GLU A 263 0.52 10.61 4.52
N PHE A 264 0.30 11.73 3.85
CA PHE A 264 0.49 11.85 2.41
C PHE A 264 1.61 12.83 2.10
N ASP A 265 2.42 12.49 1.11
CA ASP A 265 3.46 13.37 0.58
C ASP A 265 2.87 14.38 -0.42
N LEU A 266 1.82 13.96 -1.15
CA LEU A 266 1.10 14.77 -2.11
C LEU A 266 -0.39 14.83 -1.77
N TRP A 267 -0.96 16.02 -1.93
CA TRP A 267 -2.38 16.31 -1.80
C TRP A 267 -2.86 16.87 -3.14
N LYS A 268 -3.31 15.99 -4.02
CA LYS A 268 -3.79 16.29 -5.35
C LYS A 268 -5.31 16.15 -5.43
N GLY A 269 -5.91 16.72 -6.46
CA GLY A 269 -7.33 16.59 -6.74
C GLY A 269 -7.62 16.42 -8.22
N GLU A 270 -8.86 16.09 -8.53
CA GLU A 270 -9.36 16.05 -9.92
C GLU A 270 -9.13 17.40 -10.61
N SER A 271 -9.21 18.52 -9.86
CA SER A 271 -8.95 19.86 -10.37
C SER A 271 -7.51 20.07 -10.86
N ASP A 272 -6.53 19.40 -10.25
CA ASP A 272 -5.11 19.53 -10.63
C ASP A 272 -4.80 18.89 -12.00
N VAL A 273 -5.61 17.95 -12.44
CA VAL A 273 -5.41 17.20 -13.68
C VAL A 273 -6.45 17.53 -14.76
N ASN A 274 -7.43 18.37 -14.44
CA ASN A 274 -8.53 18.70 -15.35
C ASN A 274 -8.02 19.22 -16.71
N ASP A 275 -6.99 20.06 -16.72
CA ASP A 275 -6.44 20.64 -17.94
C ASP A 275 -5.66 19.64 -18.82
N LEU A 276 -5.29 18.49 -18.25
CA LEU A 276 -4.62 17.41 -18.97
C LEU A 276 -5.60 16.44 -19.64
N ILE A 277 -6.87 16.43 -19.22
CA ILE A 277 -7.90 15.48 -19.73
C ILE A 277 -8.08 15.59 -21.26
N PRO A 278 -8.14 16.79 -21.89
CA PRO A 278 -8.32 16.88 -23.34
C PRO A 278 -7.23 16.22 -24.17
N GLU A 279 -6.01 16.11 -23.62
CA GLU A 279 -4.89 15.45 -24.29
C GLU A 279 -4.90 13.91 -24.08
N MET A 280 -5.65 13.44 -23.09
CA MET A 280 -5.75 12.02 -22.73
C MET A 280 -6.92 11.30 -23.41
N VAL A 281 -7.89 12.03 -23.96
CA VAL A 281 -9.12 11.55 -24.61
C VAL A 281 -9.04 11.79 -26.11
#